data_dff89d91bfd0ca860c6944fc06214b1b
#
_entry.id   dff89d91bfd0ca860c6944fc06214b1b
#
_cell.length_a   1.000
_cell.length_b   1.000
_cell.length_c   1.000
_cell.angle_alpha   90.00
_cell.angle_beta   90.00
_cell.angle_gamma   90.00
#
_symmetry.space_group_name_H-M   'P 1'
#
loop_
_entity.id
_entity.type
_entity.pdbx_description
1 polymer ?
#
loop_
_entity_poly.entity_id
_entity_poly.type
_entity_poly.pdbx_seq_one_letter_code
_entity_poly.pdbx_strand_id
1 'polypeptide(L)'
;MGLLGGAPPTTGADSGRLFAAGITYICCEAWPQAYDCFVRSAREDAPTRYNQALCCFHVGWYEEGYRLLAEAERLLDDKPGKGSGLGIPSMPRLQLPEAFRR
;
A
#
# COMPACT_ATOMS: atom_id res chain seq x y z
N MET A 1 -4.60 29.16 7.46
CA MET A 1 -4.60 28.84 7.41
C MET A 1 -4.72 27.78 7.41
N GLY A 2 -5.16 27.43 7.18
CA GLY A 2 -5.61 26.49 7.09
C GLY A 2 -4.89 25.50 7.27
N LEU A 3 -4.69 25.64 7.19
CA LEU A 3 -4.14 25.01 7.30
C LEU A 3 -4.03 24.31 8.13
N LEU A 4 -4.24 24.37 8.42
CA LEU A 4 -4.06 23.90 9.42
C LEU A 4 -4.77 22.74 9.56
N GLY A 5 -5.14 22.45 10.14
CA GLY A 5 -5.69 21.33 10.38
C GLY A 5 -6.59 20.83 9.51
N GLY A 6 -6.94 21.42 8.82
CA GLY A 6 -7.90 20.92 8.05
C GLY A 6 -7.52 20.52 6.72
N ALA A 7 -6.82 19.53 6.64
CA ALA A 7 -6.49 19.04 5.34
C ALA A 7 -7.77 18.71 4.62
N PRO A 8 -7.90 19.03 3.38
CA PRO A 8 -9.08 18.68 2.64
C PRO A 8 -9.15 17.20 2.38
N PRO A 9 -10.31 16.69 2.14
CA PRO A 9 -10.43 15.28 1.85
C PRO A 9 -9.66 14.94 0.61
N THR A 10 -9.13 13.74 0.59
CA THR A 10 -8.36 13.29 -0.55
C THR A 10 -9.27 13.00 -1.71
N THR A 11 -9.01 13.60 -2.82
CA THR A 11 -9.80 13.35 -4.01
C THR A 11 -9.20 12.19 -4.77
N GLY A 12 -9.86 11.73 -5.77
CA GLY A 12 -9.33 10.65 -6.59
C GLY A 12 -8.00 11.02 -7.21
N ALA A 13 -7.86 12.25 -7.66
CA ALA A 13 -6.62 12.67 -8.28
C ALA A 13 -5.51 12.72 -7.24
N ASP A 14 -5.81 13.22 -6.05
CA ASP A 14 -4.82 13.27 -5.01
C ASP A 14 -4.45 11.87 -4.55
N SER A 15 -5.43 10.98 -4.51
CA SER A 15 -5.17 9.62 -4.11
C SER A 15 -4.19 8.97 -5.09
N GLY A 16 -4.39 9.14 -6.37
CA GLY A 16 -3.49 8.57 -7.35
C GLY A 16 -2.10 9.17 -7.27
N ARG A 17 -2.04 10.47 -7.02
CA ARG A 17 -0.77 11.14 -6.93
C ARG A 17 0.01 10.66 -5.71
N LEU A 18 -0.69 10.48 -4.60
CA LEU A 18 -0.04 9.98 -3.40
C LEU A 18 0.41 8.54 -3.57
N PHE A 19 -0.39 7.72 -4.27
CA PHE A 19 0.02 6.36 -4.53
C PHE A 19 1.29 6.35 -5.38
N ALA A 20 1.34 7.18 -6.40
CA ALA A 20 2.52 7.24 -7.27
C ALA A 20 3.72 7.74 -6.48
N ALA A 21 3.53 8.71 -5.59
CA ALA A 21 4.63 9.19 -4.79
C ALA A 21 5.13 8.09 -3.86
N GLY A 22 4.22 7.30 -3.32
CA GLY A 22 4.63 6.19 -2.48
C GLY A 22 5.50 5.20 -3.24
N ILE A 23 5.13 4.91 -4.47
CA ILE A 23 5.92 4.00 -5.30
C ILE A 23 7.31 4.59 -5.54
N THR A 24 7.37 5.89 -5.79
CA THR A 24 8.66 6.53 -5.99
C THR A 24 9.51 6.41 -4.74
N TYR A 25 8.92 6.62 -3.57
CA TYR A 25 9.69 6.47 -2.34
C TYR A 25 10.15 5.03 -2.14
N ILE A 26 9.35 4.06 -2.53
CA ILE A 26 9.78 2.66 -2.45
C ILE A 26 11.01 2.46 -3.31
N CYS A 27 11.02 3.03 -4.50
CA CYS A 27 12.17 2.87 -5.39
C CYS A 27 13.42 3.50 -4.79
N CYS A 28 13.25 4.47 -3.92
CA CYS A 28 14.37 5.08 -3.24
C CYS A 28 14.63 4.47 -1.89
N GLU A 29 13.87 3.43 -1.55
CA GLU A 29 14.00 2.76 -0.27
C GLU A 29 13.71 3.68 0.90
N ALA A 30 12.87 4.67 0.68
CA ALA A 30 12.45 5.57 1.74
C ALA A 30 11.16 5.03 2.31
N TRP A 31 11.27 3.96 3.07
CA TRP A 31 10.11 3.19 3.52
C TRP A 31 9.13 3.96 4.38
N PRO A 32 9.58 4.75 5.36
CA PRO A 32 8.60 5.47 6.18
C PRO A 32 7.83 6.51 5.36
N GLN A 33 8.52 7.18 4.43
CA GLN A 33 7.84 8.17 3.61
C GLN A 33 6.86 7.49 2.67
N ALA A 34 7.25 6.33 2.14
CA ALA A 34 6.35 5.59 1.26
C ALA A 34 5.10 5.17 2.03
N TYR A 35 5.28 4.66 3.23
CA TYR A 35 4.15 4.23 4.03
C TYR A 35 3.20 5.41 4.26
N ASP A 36 3.75 6.55 4.61
CA ASP A 36 2.94 7.73 4.86
C ASP A 36 2.14 8.11 3.62
N CYS A 37 2.75 8.06 2.46
CA CYS A 37 2.03 8.37 1.22
C CYS A 37 0.88 7.41 0.99
N PHE A 38 1.10 6.12 1.21
CA PHE A 38 0.04 5.16 0.98
C PHE A 38 -1.10 5.35 1.99
N VAL A 39 -0.78 5.69 3.22
CA VAL A 39 -1.82 5.92 4.20
C VAL A 39 -2.62 7.16 3.81
N ARG A 40 -1.93 8.22 3.44
CA ARG A 40 -2.62 9.45 3.09
C ARG A 40 -3.41 9.35 1.80
N SER A 41 -3.06 8.39 0.96
CA SER A 41 -3.82 8.21 -0.26
C SER A 41 -5.22 7.71 0.04
N ALA A 42 -5.43 7.16 1.21
CA ALA A 42 -6.73 6.68 1.66
C ALA A 42 -7.32 5.61 0.75
N ARG A 43 -6.47 4.91 0.03
CA ARG A 43 -6.97 3.84 -0.82
C ARG A 43 -7.03 2.56 -0.02
N GLU A 44 -8.02 1.77 -0.29
CA GLU A 44 -8.20 0.53 0.45
C GLU A 44 -8.21 -0.65 -0.49
N ASP A 45 -7.40 -0.60 -1.51
CA ASP A 45 -7.35 -1.69 -2.46
C ASP A 45 -6.14 -2.56 -2.17
N ALA A 46 -6.10 -3.71 -2.83
CA ALA A 46 -5.05 -4.67 -2.58
C ALA A 46 -3.64 -4.12 -2.87
N PRO A 47 -3.42 -3.41 -3.98
CA PRO A 47 -2.08 -2.90 -4.21
C PRO A 47 -1.59 -1.96 -3.12
N THR A 48 -2.48 -1.13 -2.60
CA THR A 48 -2.09 -0.20 -1.56
C THR A 48 -1.74 -0.96 -0.29
N ARG A 49 -2.55 -1.97 0.07
CA ARG A 49 -2.27 -2.75 1.26
C ARG A 49 -0.98 -3.54 1.13
N TYR A 50 -0.70 -4.08 -0.07
CA TYR A 50 0.55 -4.78 -0.27
C TYR A 50 1.72 -3.84 -0.10
N ASN A 51 1.64 -2.64 -0.64
CA ASN A 51 2.74 -1.70 -0.55
C ASN A 51 2.93 -1.21 0.88
N GLN A 52 1.83 -1.03 1.61
CA GLN A 52 1.95 -0.67 3.00
C GLN A 52 2.63 -1.80 3.79
N ALA A 53 2.27 -3.04 3.48
CA ALA A 53 2.89 -4.17 4.15
C ALA A 53 4.38 -4.23 3.87
N LEU A 54 4.76 -3.98 2.63
CA LEU A 54 6.15 -3.99 2.27
C LEU A 54 6.92 -2.96 3.07
N CYS A 55 6.38 -1.77 3.20
CA CYS A 55 7.02 -0.74 3.98
C CYS A 55 7.13 -1.16 5.44
N CYS A 56 6.09 -1.76 5.98
CA CYS A 56 6.12 -2.19 7.36
C CYS A 56 7.19 -3.22 7.61
N PHE A 57 7.36 -4.17 6.68
CA PHE A 57 8.38 -5.17 6.85
C PHE A 57 9.76 -4.54 6.85
N HIS A 58 9.96 -3.53 6.04
CA HIS A 58 11.28 -2.91 5.95
C HIS A 58 11.59 -2.01 7.14
N VAL A 59 10.59 -1.51 7.83
CA VAL A 59 10.85 -0.71 9.01
C VAL A 59 10.72 -1.51 10.30
N GLY A 60 10.41 -2.79 10.19
CA GLY A 60 10.38 -3.62 11.37
C GLY A 60 9.03 -3.80 12.03
N TRP A 61 7.99 -3.30 11.42
CA TRP A 61 6.64 -3.44 11.97
C TRP A 61 6.04 -4.72 11.43
N TYR A 62 6.53 -5.85 11.87
CA TYR A 62 6.18 -7.10 11.27
C TYR A 62 4.73 -7.50 11.47
N GLU A 63 4.21 -7.28 12.65
CA GLU A 63 2.82 -7.67 12.90
C GLU A 63 1.88 -6.87 12.02
N GLU A 64 2.12 -5.58 11.94
CA GLU A 64 1.28 -4.75 11.09
C GLU A 64 1.45 -5.15 9.63
N GLY A 65 2.67 -5.49 9.25
CA GLY A 65 2.92 -5.92 7.88
C GLY A 65 2.13 -7.18 7.55
N TYR A 66 2.11 -8.15 8.45
CA TYR A 66 1.37 -9.37 8.20
C TYR A 66 -0.15 -9.11 8.16
N ARG A 67 -0.61 -8.21 9.01
CA ARG A 67 -2.02 -7.86 9.01
C ARG A 67 -2.42 -7.24 7.67
N LEU A 68 -1.59 -6.31 7.19
CA LEU A 68 -1.88 -5.64 5.93
C LEU A 68 -1.77 -6.61 4.75
N LEU A 69 -0.84 -7.54 4.81
CA LEU A 69 -0.70 -8.51 3.74
C LEU A 69 -1.93 -9.41 3.70
N ALA A 70 -2.39 -9.83 4.87
CA ALA A 70 -3.58 -10.67 4.92
C ALA A 70 -4.79 -9.91 4.37
N GLU A 71 -4.87 -8.63 4.69
CA GLU A 71 -5.97 -7.85 4.18
C GLU A 71 -5.89 -7.70 2.67
N ALA A 72 -4.68 -7.50 2.13
CA ALA A 72 -4.52 -7.41 0.70
C ALA A 72 -4.96 -8.69 0.01
N GLU A 73 -4.61 -9.81 0.60
CA GLU A 73 -5.01 -11.08 0.02
C GLU A 73 -6.52 -11.28 0.11
N ARG A 74 -7.12 -10.85 1.19
CA ARG A 74 -8.55 -10.95 1.33
C ARG A 74 -9.25 -10.09 0.27
N LEU A 75 -8.71 -8.89 0.02
CA LEU A 75 -9.30 -8.02 -0.97
C LEU A 75 -9.22 -8.62 -2.38
N LEU A 76 -8.15 -9.35 -2.65
CA LEU A 76 -8.07 -10.00 -3.93
C LEU A 76 -9.09 -11.12 -4.03
N ASP A 77 -9.26 -11.86 -2.97
CA ASP A 77 -10.20 -12.96 -2.99
C ASP A 77 -11.64 -12.49 -3.10
N ASP A 78 -11.91 -11.34 -2.59
CA ASP A 78 -13.26 -10.84 -2.61
C ASP A 78 -13.69 -10.37 -3.98
N LYS A 79 -12.80 -10.37 -4.93
CA LYS A 79 -13.18 -9.97 -6.24
C LYS A 79 -13.33 -11.16 -7.08
N PRO A 80 -14.40 -11.80 -6.97
CA PRO A 80 -14.58 -13.04 -7.62
C PRO A 80 -14.42 -12.95 -9.10
N GLY A 81 -13.71 -13.80 -9.53
CA GLY A 81 -13.66 -13.97 -10.90
C GLY A 81 -13.24 -12.87 -11.73
N LYS A 82 -13.72 -11.84 -11.57
CA LYS A 82 -13.38 -10.86 -12.37
C LYS A 82 -12.10 -10.47 -12.12
N GLY A 83 -11.72 -10.55 -11.09
CA GLY A 83 -10.46 -10.05 -10.86
C GLY A 83 -9.47 -10.66 -11.65
N SER A 84 -9.81 -11.71 -12.12
CA SER A 84 -8.85 -12.34 -12.80
C SER A 84 -8.04 -11.48 -13.57
N GLY A 85 -7.04 -11.23 -13.23
CA GLY A 85 -6.12 -10.57 -13.95
C GLY A 85 -6.30 -9.19 -14.23
N LEU A 86 -7.40 -8.75 -14.04
CA LEU A 86 -7.55 -7.49 -14.28
C LEU A 86 -7.06 -6.64 -13.31
N GLY A 87 -7.37 -6.74 -12.25
CA GLY A 87 -7.07 -5.85 -11.27
C GLY A 87 -5.66 -5.52 -11.13
N ILE A 88 -4.81 -6.43 -11.12
CA ILE A 88 -3.47 -6.12 -10.87
C ILE A 88 -2.57 -6.88 -11.69
N PRO A 89 -2.70 -6.78 -12.89
CA PRO A 89 -1.89 -7.54 -13.78
C PRO A 89 -0.46 -7.18 -13.66
N SER A 90 -0.17 -6.00 -13.39
CA SER A 90 1.20 -5.62 -13.34
C SER A 90 1.77 -5.66 -11.97
N MET A 91 1.01 -6.07 -10.99
CA MET A 91 1.53 -6.07 -9.67
C MET A 91 2.06 -7.41 -9.35
N PRO A 92 3.31 -7.55 -9.19
CA PRO A 92 3.88 -8.85 -8.91
C PRO A 92 3.50 -9.27 -7.52
N ARG A 93 3.46 -10.55 -7.29
CA ARG A 93 3.13 -11.01 -6.00
C ARG A 93 4.21 -10.54 -5.11
N LEU A 94 3.87 -10.15 -3.94
CA LEU A 94 4.83 -9.68 -2.99
C LEU A 94 5.71 -10.83 -2.58
N GLN A 95 6.99 -10.66 -2.72
CA GLN A 95 7.94 -11.68 -2.33
C GLN A 95 8.62 -11.22 -1.09
N LEU A 96 8.33 -11.85 0.01
CA LEU A 96 8.94 -11.44 1.25
C LEU A 96 10.34 -11.98 1.37
N PRO A 97 11.25 -11.18 1.86
CA PRO A 97 12.59 -11.68 2.11
C PRO A 97 12.52 -12.81 3.11
N GLU A 98 13.50 -13.69 3.01
CA GLU A 98 13.54 -14.84 3.89
C GLU A 98 13.41 -14.44 5.34
N ALA A 99 14.01 -13.37 5.72
CA ALA A 99 13.99 -12.96 7.11
C ALA A 99 12.59 -12.67 7.62
N PHE A 100 11.66 -12.38 6.74
CA PHE A 100 10.32 -12.06 7.16
C PHE A 100 9.35 -13.21 7.02
N ARG A 101 9.81 -14.35 6.53
CA ARG A 101 8.89 -15.43 6.39
C ARG A 101 8.76 -16.17 7.66
N ARG A 102 7.65 -16.75 7.89
CA ARG A 102 7.47 -17.49 9.11
C ARG A 102 7.30 -18.91 8.84
#